data_3480537e12283834ec73726a5d716b79
#
_entry.id   3480537e12283834ec73726a5d716b79
#
_cell.length_a   1.000
_cell.length_b   1.000
_cell.length_c   1.000
_cell.angle_alpha   90.00
_cell.angle_beta   90.00
_cell.angle_gamma   90.00
#
_symmetry.space_group_name_H-M   'P 1'
#
loop_
_entity.id
_entity.type
_entity.pdbx_description
1 polymer ?
#
loop_
_entity_poly.entity_id
_entity_poly.type
_entity_poly.pdbx_seq_one_letter_code
_entity_poly.pdbx_strand_id
1 'polypeptide(L)'
;MGQTEHRPGLSNKKGSPVTTAELAERLRGLASKIVDDFRRSDRFFKLRVGIVATWAVLSIATLWGACATTGPANALGADVQVSRDSIMGAQILVRNESNRIWEDVVLTLDDSFRYSHKTMRPHDLIVLSMSSFKRGDEVPPPNYRPRSLVVSCEQGTQRFDLH
;
A
#
# COMPACT_ATOMS: atom_id res chain seq x y z
N MET A 1 61.51 -35.52 12.77
CA MET A 1 61.05 -35.46 11.39
C MET A 1 59.63 -34.92 11.40
N GLY A 2 59.52 -33.59 11.24
CA GLY A 2 58.23 -32.91 11.23
C GLY A 2 57.96 -32.38 9.81
N GLN A 3 56.88 -32.83 9.19
CA GLN A 3 56.41 -32.32 7.90
C GLN A 3 55.48 -31.14 8.18
N THR A 4 55.88 -29.98 7.73
CA THR A 4 55.07 -28.75 7.71
C THR A 4 54.17 -28.76 6.47
N GLU A 5 52.88 -28.95 6.67
CA GLU A 5 51.85 -28.90 5.67
C GLU A 5 51.55 -27.45 5.26
N HIS A 6 51.90 -27.12 4.04
CA HIS A 6 51.73 -25.78 3.45
C HIS A 6 50.25 -25.66 2.94
N ARG A 7 49.41 -24.94 3.68
CA ARG A 7 48.05 -24.58 3.23
C ARG A 7 48.13 -23.45 2.21
N PRO A 8 47.59 -23.62 0.99
CA PRO A 8 47.47 -22.52 0.04
C PRO A 8 46.36 -21.53 0.48
N GLY A 9 46.75 -20.26 0.59
CA GLY A 9 45.86 -19.17 0.97
C GLY A 9 44.72 -18.98 -0.02
N LEU A 10 43.50 -19.03 0.49
CA LEU A 10 42.28 -18.62 -0.21
C LEU A 10 42.31 -17.10 -0.45
N SER A 11 42.67 -16.72 -1.67
CA SER A 11 42.55 -15.34 -2.15
C SER A 11 41.08 -14.96 -2.25
N ASN A 12 40.61 -14.17 -1.27
CA ASN A 12 39.27 -13.57 -1.24
C ASN A 12 39.21 -12.46 -2.30
N LYS A 13 38.78 -12.81 -3.51
CA LYS A 13 38.52 -11.87 -4.61
C LYS A 13 37.32 -11.00 -4.22
N LYS A 14 37.60 -9.84 -3.62
CA LYS A 14 36.65 -8.76 -3.36
C LYS A 14 35.91 -8.44 -4.64
N GLY A 15 34.63 -8.82 -4.74
CA GLY A 15 33.76 -8.51 -5.88
C GLY A 15 33.63 -6.98 -5.98
N SER A 16 34.17 -6.42 -7.05
CA SER A 16 33.98 -5.00 -7.38
C SER A 16 32.49 -4.72 -7.58
N PRO A 17 31.94 -3.58 -7.10
CA PRO A 17 30.56 -3.22 -7.34
C PRO A 17 30.32 -3.10 -8.84
N VAL A 18 29.43 -3.93 -9.36
CA VAL A 18 29.00 -3.91 -10.78
C VAL A 18 28.30 -2.59 -11.00
N THR A 19 28.87 -1.72 -11.85
CA THR A 19 28.28 -0.44 -12.21
C THR A 19 27.00 -0.65 -13.04
N THR A 20 26.02 0.22 -12.86
CA THR A 20 24.73 0.18 -13.61
C THR A 20 24.94 0.22 -15.13
N ALA A 21 26.02 0.85 -15.61
CA ALA A 21 26.42 0.87 -17.01
C ALA A 21 26.83 -0.52 -17.53
N GLU A 22 27.59 -1.28 -16.73
CA GLU A 22 28.06 -2.63 -17.08
C GLU A 22 26.92 -3.65 -17.11
N LEU A 23 25.93 -3.49 -16.21
CA LEU A 23 24.67 -4.25 -16.25
C LEU A 23 23.86 -3.95 -17.51
N ALA A 24 23.76 -2.69 -17.91
CA ALA A 24 23.03 -2.28 -19.10
C ALA A 24 23.66 -2.83 -20.40
N GLU A 25 25.00 -2.86 -20.51
CA GLU A 25 25.70 -3.46 -21.64
C GLU A 25 25.53 -4.99 -21.69
N ARG A 26 25.63 -5.66 -20.55
CA ARG A 26 25.38 -7.11 -20.50
C ARG A 26 23.94 -7.47 -20.88
N LEU A 27 22.97 -6.67 -20.46
CA LEU A 27 21.56 -6.86 -20.83
C LEU A 27 21.32 -6.63 -22.33
N ARG A 28 21.97 -5.62 -22.92
CA ARG A 28 21.91 -5.39 -24.39
C ARG A 28 22.53 -6.53 -25.18
N GLY A 29 23.67 -7.06 -24.74
CA GLY A 29 24.33 -8.19 -25.37
C GLY A 29 23.52 -9.49 -25.28
N LEU A 30 22.81 -9.72 -24.17
CA LEU A 30 21.89 -10.84 -24.02
C LEU A 30 20.65 -10.67 -24.91
N ALA A 31 20.09 -9.46 -24.96
CA ALA A 31 18.92 -9.18 -25.78
C ALA A 31 19.18 -9.39 -27.28
N SER A 32 20.34 -8.96 -27.79
CA SER A 32 20.71 -9.15 -29.20
C SER A 32 20.87 -10.64 -29.56
N LYS A 33 21.50 -11.44 -28.69
CA LYS A 33 21.63 -12.89 -28.88
C LYS A 33 20.28 -13.59 -28.90
N ILE A 34 19.38 -13.22 -27.97
CA ILE A 34 18.03 -13.79 -27.92
C ILE A 34 17.24 -13.47 -29.20
N VAL A 35 17.37 -12.25 -29.72
CA VAL A 35 16.69 -11.84 -30.97
C VAL A 35 17.23 -12.61 -32.18
N ASP A 36 18.54 -12.81 -32.28
CA ASP A 36 19.16 -13.55 -33.39
C ASP A 36 18.83 -15.05 -33.34
N ASP A 37 18.84 -15.65 -32.16
CA ASP A 37 18.41 -17.02 -31.95
C ASP A 37 16.91 -17.22 -32.27
N PHE A 38 16.08 -16.23 -31.89
CA PHE A 38 14.67 -16.21 -32.21
C PHE A 38 14.40 -16.12 -33.72
N ARG A 39 15.18 -15.34 -34.46
CA ARG A 39 15.04 -15.22 -35.93
C ARG A 39 15.36 -16.51 -36.65
N ARG A 40 16.34 -17.28 -36.17
CA ARG A 40 16.81 -18.56 -36.78
C ARG A 40 15.99 -19.75 -36.33
N SER A 41 15.15 -19.60 -35.33
CA SER A 41 14.42 -20.68 -34.68
C SER A 41 13.19 -21.13 -35.50
N ASP A 42 12.80 -22.39 -35.28
CA ASP A 42 11.67 -23.02 -35.93
C ASP A 42 10.32 -22.41 -35.54
N ARG A 43 9.30 -22.54 -36.41
CA ARG A 43 7.96 -21.95 -36.20
C ARG A 43 7.34 -22.36 -34.86
N PHE A 44 7.55 -23.62 -34.45
CA PHE A 44 7.04 -24.12 -33.17
C PHE A 44 7.67 -23.42 -31.93
N PHE A 45 8.96 -23.12 -32.01
CA PHE A 45 9.66 -22.41 -30.96
C PHE A 45 9.15 -20.98 -30.84
N LYS A 46 8.94 -20.28 -31.97
CA LYS A 46 8.38 -18.94 -32.02
C LYS A 46 7.00 -18.87 -31.38
N LEU A 47 6.17 -19.89 -31.66
CA LEU A 47 4.83 -19.98 -31.08
C LEU A 47 4.87 -20.17 -29.54
N ARG A 48 5.75 -21.05 -29.05
CA ARG A 48 5.94 -21.29 -27.61
C ARG A 48 6.44 -20.05 -26.89
N VAL A 49 7.45 -19.37 -27.44
CA VAL A 49 7.98 -18.12 -26.87
C VAL A 49 6.90 -17.03 -26.88
N GLY A 50 6.10 -16.91 -27.94
CA GLY A 50 4.98 -15.99 -28.03
C GLY A 50 3.95 -16.22 -26.91
N ILE A 51 3.57 -17.47 -26.67
CA ILE A 51 2.62 -17.82 -25.61
C ILE A 51 3.18 -17.44 -24.23
N VAL A 52 4.44 -17.77 -23.94
CA VAL A 52 5.08 -17.45 -22.65
C VAL A 52 5.22 -15.94 -22.47
N ALA A 53 5.61 -15.21 -23.52
CA ALA A 53 5.72 -13.75 -23.48
C ALA A 53 4.36 -13.09 -23.24
N THR A 54 3.30 -13.54 -23.91
CA THR A 54 1.94 -13.04 -23.71
C THR A 54 1.48 -13.28 -22.28
N TRP A 55 1.74 -14.46 -21.74
CA TRP A 55 1.40 -14.80 -20.37
C TRP A 55 2.15 -13.93 -19.34
N ALA A 56 3.44 -13.69 -19.56
CA ALA A 56 4.25 -12.82 -18.73
C ALA A 56 3.73 -11.37 -18.75
N VAL A 57 3.39 -10.84 -19.93
CA VAL A 57 2.82 -9.49 -20.06
C VAL A 57 1.48 -9.38 -19.36
N LEU A 58 0.58 -10.35 -19.50
CA LEU A 58 -0.70 -10.39 -18.80
C LEU A 58 -0.49 -10.45 -17.29
N SER A 59 0.45 -11.27 -16.79
CA SER A 59 0.75 -11.35 -15.36
C SER A 59 1.29 -10.05 -14.79
N ILE A 60 2.14 -9.35 -15.51
CA ILE A 60 2.67 -8.03 -15.10
C ILE A 60 1.54 -6.99 -15.14
N ALA A 61 0.69 -6.99 -16.14
CA ALA A 61 -0.42 -6.07 -16.27
C ALA A 61 -1.45 -6.25 -15.14
N THR A 62 -1.76 -7.50 -14.75
CA THR A 62 -2.65 -7.78 -13.61
C THR A 62 -2.05 -7.35 -12.27
N LEU A 63 -0.74 -7.56 -12.05
CA LEU A 63 -0.04 -7.07 -10.87
C LEU A 63 -0.05 -5.53 -10.80
N TRP A 64 0.20 -4.85 -11.91
CA TRP A 64 0.14 -3.39 -11.98
C TRP A 64 -1.27 -2.86 -11.75
N GLY A 65 -2.29 -3.51 -12.33
CA GLY A 65 -3.69 -3.16 -12.10
C GLY A 65 -4.08 -3.29 -10.63
N ALA A 66 -3.67 -4.36 -9.97
CA ALA A 66 -3.94 -4.58 -8.55
C ALA A 66 -3.25 -3.53 -7.65
N CYS A 67 -2.03 -3.10 -7.99
CA CYS A 67 -1.33 -2.05 -7.24
C CYS A 67 -1.86 -0.64 -7.54
N ALA A 68 -2.39 -0.38 -8.74
CA ALA A 68 -2.93 0.94 -9.12
C ALA A 68 -4.31 1.22 -8.52
N THR A 69 -5.04 0.21 -8.08
CA THR A 69 -6.36 0.34 -7.42
C THR A 69 -6.26 0.61 -5.92
N THR A 70 -5.07 0.60 -5.32
CA THR A 70 -4.88 1.16 -3.99
C THR A 70 -5.07 2.68 -4.12
N GLY A 71 -6.26 3.17 -3.72
CA GLY A 71 -6.53 4.59 -3.51
C GLY A 71 -5.44 5.23 -2.63
N PRO A 72 -5.48 6.54 -2.38
CA PRO A 72 -4.44 7.22 -1.60
C PRO A 72 -4.17 6.39 -0.35
N ALA A 73 -2.93 5.90 -0.24
CA ALA A 73 -2.54 4.96 0.79
C ALA A 73 -3.05 5.48 2.13
N ASN A 74 -3.90 4.70 2.79
CA ASN A 74 -4.39 5.01 4.13
C ASN A 74 -3.21 4.95 5.11
N ALA A 75 -2.40 6.02 5.08
CA ALA A 75 -1.15 6.11 5.84
C ALA A 75 -1.40 6.01 7.34
N LEU A 76 -2.62 6.35 7.77
CA LEU A 76 -3.03 6.28 9.17
C LEU A 76 -3.47 4.87 9.57
N GLY A 77 -3.87 4.01 8.61
CA GLY A 77 -4.45 2.70 8.91
C GLY A 77 -5.80 2.82 9.63
N ALA A 78 -6.61 3.80 9.24
CA ALA A 78 -7.97 3.97 9.75
C ALA A 78 -8.98 3.22 8.86
N ASP A 79 -9.90 2.48 9.45
CA ASP A 79 -11.10 1.98 8.76
C ASP A 79 -12.31 2.79 9.22
N VAL A 80 -13.07 3.30 8.26
CA VAL A 80 -14.25 4.12 8.52
C VAL A 80 -15.45 3.52 7.81
N GLN A 81 -16.48 3.21 8.58
CA GLN A 81 -17.74 2.67 8.07
C GLN A 81 -18.91 3.52 8.53
N VAL A 82 -19.87 3.74 7.66
CA VAL A 82 -21.12 4.43 7.99
C VAL A 82 -22.26 3.44 7.97
N SER A 83 -22.84 3.18 9.14
CA SER A 83 -24.06 2.38 9.25
C SER A 83 -25.27 3.29 9.24
N ARG A 84 -26.14 3.13 8.21
CA ARG A 84 -27.36 3.92 8.04
C ARG A 84 -28.62 3.20 8.55
N ASP A 85 -28.49 1.91 8.80
CA ASP A 85 -29.62 1.02 9.14
C ASP A 85 -29.81 0.86 10.67
N SER A 86 -29.20 1.71 11.47
CA SER A 86 -29.37 1.66 12.90
C SER A 86 -30.71 2.30 13.33
N ILE A 87 -31.41 1.66 14.26
CA ILE A 87 -32.60 2.18 14.92
C ILE A 87 -32.33 3.54 15.59
N MET A 88 -31.09 3.82 15.94
CA MET A 88 -30.64 5.07 16.55
C MET A 88 -30.18 6.14 15.55
N GLY A 89 -30.44 5.95 14.26
CA GLY A 89 -29.98 6.84 13.18
C GLY A 89 -28.62 6.46 12.64
N ALA A 90 -28.05 7.30 11.77
CA ALA A 90 -26.76 7.04 11.17
C ALA A 90 -25.63 7.03 12.22
N GLN A 91 -24.82 6.00 12.18
CA GLN A 91 -23.67 5.82 13.05
C GLN A 91 -22.39 5.77 12.21
N ILE A 92 -21.34 6.37 12.74
CA ILE A 92 -20.00 6.31 12.16
C ILE A 92 -19.14 5.40 13.05
N LEU A 93 -18.57 4.38 12.41
CA LEU A 93 -17.64 3.46 13.05
C LEU A 93 -16.25 3.84 12.57
N VAL A 94 -15.36 4.11 13.51
CA VAL A 94 -13.95 4.41 13.22
C VAL A 94 -13.11 3.39 13.95
N ARG A 95 -12.31 2.64 13.20
CA ARG A 95 -11.40 1.63 13.73
C ARG A 95 -9.96 2.00 13.46
N ASN A 96 -9.11 1.84 14.45
CA ASN A 96 -7.67 1.94 14.29
C ASN A 96 -7.14 0.56 13.85
N GLU A 97 -6.91 0.34 12.56
CA GLU A 97 -6.31 -0.90 12.04
C GLU A 97 -4.77 -0.88 12.05
N SER A 98 -4.18 0.25 12.47
CA SER A 98 -2.73 0.34 12.59
C SER A 98 -2.22 -0.35 13.86
N ASN A 99 -0.93 -0.66 13.88
CA ASN A 99 -0.25 -1.18 15.08
C ASN A 99 0.26 -0.05 16.01
N ARG A 100 -0.25 1.19 15.84
CA ARG A 100 0.17 2.36 16.61
C ARG A 100 -0.98 2.89 17.44
N ILE A 101 -0.64 3.44 18.60
CA ILE A 101 -1.59 4.20 19.41
C ILE A 101 -1.78 5.56 18.74
N TRP A 102 -3.03 5.98 18.56
CA TRP A 102 -3.35 7.34 18.12
C TRP A 102 -3.63 8.20 19.33
N GLU A 103 -2.97 9.33 19.41
CA GLU A 103 -3.17 10.32 20.47
C GLU A 103 -3.81 11.57 19.88
N ASP A 104 -4.64 12.25 20.69
CA ASP A 104 -5.39 13.45 20.34
C ASP A 104 -6.17 13.32 19.02
N VAL A 105 -6.98 12.25 18.94
CA VAL A 105 -7.78 11.95 17.77
C VAL A 105 -8.90 12.96 17.61
N VAL A 106 -8.93 13.64 16.47
CA VAL A 106 -9.99 14.59 16.09
C VAL A 106 -10.66 14.07 14.82
N LEU A 107 -11.96 13.84 14.92
CA LEU A 107 -12.81 13.47 13.81
C LEU A 107 -13.59 14.69 13.35
N THR A 108 -13.50 15.06 12.08
CA THR A 108 -14.18 16.23 11.52
C THR A 108 -15.09 15.81 10.38
N LEU A 109 -16.39 16.07 10.50
CA LEU A 109 -17.39 15.83 9.47
C LEU A 109 -17.55 17.08 8.61
N ASP A 110 -17.43 16.91 7.28
CA ASP A 110 -17.62 17.95 6.26
C ASP A 110 -16.97 19.30 6.65
N ASP A 111 -15.77 19.21 7.25
CA ASP A 111 -14.96 20.33 7.72
C ASP A 111 -15.68 21.25 8.74
N SER A 112 -16.82 20.83 9.28
CA SER A 112 -17.69 21.67 10.14
C SER A 112 -17.86 21.13 11.55
N PHE A 113 -18.27 19.87 11.69
CA PHE A 113 -18.58 19.27 12.99
C PHE A 113 -17.43 18.43 13.49
N ARG A 114 -17.06 18.56 14.74
CA ARG A 114 -15.89 17.90 15.33
C ARG A 114 -16.27 17.01 16.51
N TYR A 115 -15.53 15.92 16.63
CA TYR A 115 -15.50 15.09 17.82
C TYR A 115 -14.05 14.82 18.18
N SER A 116 -13.70 14.91 19.46
CA SER A 116 -12.34 14.63 19.94
C SER A 116 -12.34 13.43 20.88
N HIS A 117 -11.31 12.60 20.73
CA HIS A 117 -11.07 11.44 21.56
C HIS A 117 -9.59 11.40 21.95
N LYS A 118 -9.32 11.17 23.24
CA LYS A 118 -7.96 11.33 23.77
C LYS A 118 -6.98 10.32 23.20
N THR A 119 -7.38 9.02 23.11
CA THR A 119 -6.46 7.96 22.74
C THR A 119 -7.22 6.78 22.16
N MET A 120 -6.77 6.26 21.00
CA MET A 120 -7.24 5.01 20.40
C MET A 120 -6.08 4.01 20.33
N ARG A 121 -6.22 2.87 20.97
CA ARG A 121 -5.24 1.78 20.89
C ARG A 121 -5.33 1.06 19.55
N PRO A 122 -4.30 0.27 19.17
CA PRO A 122 -4.39 -0.64 18.05
C PRO A 122 -5.64 -1.50 18.12
N HIS A 123 -6.36 -1.59 17.02
CA HIS A 123 -7.60 -2.35 16.85
C HIS A 123 -8.82 -1.86 17.65
N ASP A 124 -8.71 -0.74 18.35
CA ASP A 124 -9.88 -0.12 19.00
C ASP A 124 -10.89 0.35 17.95
N LEU A 125 -12.17 0.22 18.32
CA LEU A 125 -13.32 0.66 17.55
C LEU A 125 -14.11 1.69 18.36
N ILE A 126 -14.36 2.85 17.74
CA ILE A 126 -15.27 3.86 18.29
C ILE A 126 -16.53 3.90 17.43
N VAL A 127 -17.69 3.82 18.07
CA VAL A 127 -19.00 3.97 17.43
C VAL A 127 -19.59 5.31 17.86
N LEU A 128 -19.84 6.18 16.90
CA LEU A 128 -20.30 7.54 17.13
C LEU A 128 -21.67 7.76 16.47
N SER A 129 -22.59 8.34 17.21
CA SER A 129 -23.83 8.88 16.65
C SER A 129 -23.57 10.27 16.07
N MET A 130 -24.44 10.75 15.20
CA MET A 130 -24.34 12.13 14.65
C MET A 130 -24.37 13.19 15.75
N SER A 131 -25.12 12.96 16.83
CA SER A 131 -25.19 13.85 17.99
C SER A 131 -23.88 13.99 18.79
N SER A 132 -22.95 13.08 18.59
CA SER A 132 -21.61 13.15 19.22
C SER A 132 -20.73 14.24 18.63
N PHE A 133 -21.01 14.64 17.40
CA PHE A 133 -20.27 15.70 16.72
C PHE A 133 -20.84 17.06 17.03
N LYS A 134 -19.98 18.07 17.19
CA LYS A 134 -20.39 19.44 17.55
C LYS A 134 -19.63 20.48 16.73
N ARG A 135 -20.30 21.60 16.48
CA ARG A 135 -19.71 22.84 15.99
C ARG A 135 -20.04 23.94 16.99
N GLY A 136 -19.16 24.17 17.97
CA GLY A 136 -19.50 24.92 19.17
C GLY A 136 -20.58 24.19 19.99
N ASP A 137 -21.73 24.79 20.16
CA ASP A 137 -22.89 24.18 20.85
C ASP A 137 -23.89 23.49 19.88
N GLU A 138 -23.68 23.64 18.59
CA GLU A 138 -24.57 23.12 17.56
C GLU A 138 -24.21 21.66 17.22
N VAL A 139 -25.24 20.82 17.15
CA VAL A 139 -25.14 19.42 16.70
C VAL A 139 -25.68 19.27 15.28
N PRO A 140 -25.22 18.30 14.49
CA PRO A 140 -25.78 18.02 13.17
C PRO A 140 -27.29 17.71 13.26
N PRO A 141 -28.10 18.18 12.30
CA PRO A 141 -29.52 17.85 12.28
C PRO A 141 -29.76 16.35 12.13
N PRO A 142 -30.89 15.79 12.59
CA PRO A 142 -31.15 14.34 12.60
C PRO A 142 -31.04 13.66 11.21
N ASN A 143 -31.31 14.43 10.14
CA ASN A 143 -31.24 13.93 8.75
C ASN A 143 -29.93 14.29 8.05
N TYR A 144 -28.92 14.69 8.83
CA TYR A 144 -27.63 15.05 8.26
C TYR A 144 -26.96 13.84 7.60
N ARG A 145 -26.53 14.04 6.36
CA ARG A 145 -25.79 13.01 5.59
C ARG A 145 -24.39 13.53 5.32
N PRO A 146 -23.42 13.11 6.12
CA PRO A 146 -22.04 13.51 5.92
C PRO A 146 -21.50 12.94 4.62
N ARG A 147 -20.73 13.75 3.89
CA ARG A 147 -20.07 13.37 2.64
C ARG A 147 -18.62 12.98 2.86
N SER A 148 -17.99 13.58 3.86
CA SER A 148 -16.58 13.29 4.17
C SER A 148 -16.34 13.26 5.66
N LEU A 149 -15.38 12.43 6.07
CA LEU A 149 -14.83 12.39 7.41
C LEU A 149 -13.33 12.58 7.33
N VAL A 150 -12.80 13.51 8.09
CA VAL A 150 -11.37 13.67 8.28
C VAL A 150 -11.00 13.12 9.65
N VAL A 151 -10.09 12.16 9.67
CA VAL A 151 -9.49 11.62 10.90
C VAL A 151 -8.11 12.26 11.04
N SER A 152 -7.87 12.97 12.13
CA SER A 152 -6.61 13.64 12.42
C SER A 152 -6.12 13.20 13.80
N CYS A 153 -4.85 12.91 13.93
CA CYS A 153 -4.17 12.58 15.19
C CYS A 153 -2.71 13.01 15.09
N GLU A 154 -1.91 12.83 16.15
CA GLU A 154 -0.47 13.17 16.11
C GLU A 154 0.29 12.42 15.00
N GLN A 155 -0.14 11.22 14.63
CA GLN A 155 0.52 10.38 13.61
C GLN A 155 0.21 10.81 12.17
N GLY A 156 -0.80 11.67 11.97
CA GLY A 156 -1.15 12.18 10.65
C GLY A 156 -2.64 12.52 10.49
N THR A 157 -3.01 12.79 9.25
CA THR A 157 -4.39 13.12 8.89
C THR A 157 -4.80 12.33 7.65
N GLN A 158 -6.01 11.78 7.66
CA GLN A 158 -6.58 11.05 6.54
C GLN A 158 -8.04 11.49 6.31
N ARG A 159 -8.39 11.69 5.04
CA ARG A 159 -9.76 12.00 4.60
C ARG A 159 -10.42 10.77 4.01
N PHE A 160 -11.69 10.56 4.35
CA PHE A 160 -12.55 9.49 3.85
C PHE A 160 -13.80 10.09 3.22
N ASP A 161 -14.15 9.64 2.03
CA ASP A 161 -15.39 9.98 1.36
C ASP A 161 -16.47 8.97 1.78
N LEU A 162 -17.58 9.48 2.33
CA LEU A 162 -18.67 8.68 2.89
C LEU A 162 -19.81 8.57 1.85
N HIS A 163 -19.92 7.42 1.22
CA HIS A 163 -20.95 7.14 0.17
C HIS A 163 -22.18 6.41 0.71
#